data_1446defa00d4af75360cfadfb9e30aa4
#
_entry.id   1446defa00d4af75360cfadfb9e30aa4
#
_cell.length_a   1.000
_cell.length_b   1.000
_cell.length_c   1.000
_cell.angle_alpha   90.00
_cell.angle_beta   90.00
_cell.angle_gamma   90.00
#
_symmetry.space_group_name_H-M   'P 1'
#
loop_
_entity.id
_entity.type
_entity.pdbx_description
1 polymer ?
#
loop_
_entity_poly.entity_id
_entity_poly.type
_entity_poly.pdbx_seq_one_letter_code
_entity_poly.pdbx_strand_id
1 'polypeptide(L)'
;YEISVRDWSSDVCSSDLTLSADEVNQLKAALFKEFQPKDSSGAPSERVISDSAVSGSWGDEISKQALIALVVFLVLVTILLAVAFERWMAVAAIVALLHDLTVSAGVYSLVGFEVTPSTVIGLLTILGFSLYDTVVVFDKVRENTRGLLGLTRRTYAEAANLALNQTLMRSINTSLIATLPVAGLLFVGAGLLGVGVLKDLALVLMIGLLTGTVSSIFMATPLLVDMKMREPKFQQQAARVLAQRSDRKSVV
;
A
#
# COMPACT_ATOMS: atom_id res chain seq x y z
N TYR A 1 4.08 13.47 -47.06
CA TYR A 1 2.90 13.59 -46.20
C TYR A 1 3.37 14.23 -44.86
N GLU A 2 3.20 15.56 -44.74
CA GLU A 2 3.39 16.26 -43.50
C GLU A 2 2.18 15.95 -42.61
N ILE A 3 2.38 15.17 -41.56
CA ILE A 3 1.40 14.99 -40.49
C ILE A 3 1.48 16.25 -39.63
N SER A 4 0.53 17.14 -39.80
CA SER A 4 0.42 18.35 -39.00
C SER A 4 0.09 17.98 -37.54
N VAL A 5 0.95 18.37 -36.61
CA VAL A 5 0.79 18.17 -35.15
C VAL A 5 -0.47 18.85 -34.60
N ARG A 6 -1.19 19.67 -35.38
CA ARG A 6 -2.41 20.36 -34.94
C ARG A 6 -3.68 19.51 -34.98
N ASP A 7 -3.71 18.40 -35.72
CA ASP A 7 -4.91 17.54 -35.82
C ASP A 7 -4.98 16.49 -34.72
N TRP A 8 -3.99 16.42 -33.84
CA TRP A 8 -3.88 15.41 -32.79
C TRP A 8 -4.75 15.67 -31.56
N SER A 9 -5.36 16.83 -31.40
CA SER A 9 -5.99 17.20 -30.12
C SER A 9 -7.51 16.95 -30.02
N SER A 10 -8.20 16.62 -31.12
CA SER A 10 -9.66 16.46 -31.07
C SER A 10 -10.20 15.08 -31.46
N ASP A 11 -9.48 14.30 -32.27
CA ASP A 11 -10.02 13.04 -32.80
C ASP A 11 -9.39 11.76 -32.19
N VAL A 12 -8.29 11.90 -31.43
CA VAL A 12 -7.59 10.77 -30.80
C VAL A 12 -8.30 10.27 -29.53
N CYS A 13 -9.20 11.02 -28.96
CA CYS A 13 -9.97 10.60 -27.79
C CYS A 13 -11.19 9.71 -28.08
N SER A 14 -11.51 9.40 -29.33
CA SER A 14 -12.75 8.67 -29.66
C SER A 14 -12.64 7.48 -30.60
N SER A 15 -11.44 7.05 -30.99
CA SER A 15 -11.30 5.85 -31.82
C SER A 15 -10.37 4.82 -31.18
N ASP A 16 -10.81 3.58 -31.08
CA ASP A 16 -10.05 2.37 -30.77
C ASP A 16 -8.94 2.12 -31.81
N LEU A 17 -7.98 3.05 -31.94
CA LEU A 17 -6.81 2.90 -32.76
C LEU A 17 -5.80 2.00 -32.03
N THR A 18 -6.05 0.69 -32.09
CA THR A 18 -5.01 -0.29 -31.80
C THR A 18 -4.02 -0.24 -32.95
N LEU A 19 -2.91 0.47 -32.77
CA LEU A 19 -1.78 0.43 -33.71
C LEU A 19 -1.31 -1.01 -33.85
N SER A 20 -1.11 -1.46 -35.09
CA SER A 20 -0.50 -2.76 -35.33
C SER A 20 0.95 -2.76 -34.86
N ALA A 21 1.52 -3.95 -34.58
CA ALA A 21 2.92 -4.06 -34.14
C ALA A 21 3.91 -3.40 -35.14
N ASP A 22 3.58 -3.41 -36.42
CA ASP A 22 4.40 -2.77 -37.46
C ASP A 22 4.33 -1.24 -37.39
N GLU A 23 3.16 -0.68 -37.13
CA GLU A 23 2.98 0.77 -36.96
C GLU A 23 3.65 1.30 -35.69
N VAL A 24 3.60 0.53 -34.59
CA VAL A 24 4.34 0.83 -33.36
C VAL A 24 5.85 0.85 -33.61
N ASN A 25 6.37 -0.13 -34.33
CA ASN A 25 7.79 -0.18 -34.66
C ASN A 25 8.22 0.97 -35.60
N GLN A 26 7.38 1.34 -36.58
CA GLN A 26 7.61 2.51 -37.43
C GLN A 26 7.62 3.82 -36.61
N LEU A 27 6.68 3.97 -35.67
CA LEU A 27 6.63 5.12 -34.80
C LEU A 27 7.86 5.21 -33.88
N LYS A 28 8.29 4.08 -33.31
CA LYS A 28 9.54 4.01 -32.52
C LYS A 28 10.77 4.41 -33.34
N ALA A 29 10.88 3.89 -34.54
CA ALA A 29 11.99 4.23 -35.42
C ALA A 29 11.97 5.73 -35.81
N ALA A 30 10.79 6.30 -36.07
CA ALA A 30 10.63 7.73 -36.35
C ALA A 30 11.01 8.60 -35.13
N LEU A 31 10.54 8.25 -33.94
CA LEU A 31 10.89 8.92 -32.69
C LEU A 31 12.38 8.82 -32.37
N PHE A 32 12.97 7.64 -32.59
CA PHE A 32 14.41 7.45 -32.40
C PHE A 32 15.25 8.31 -33.36
N LYS A 33 14.82 8.40 -34.61
CA LYS A 33 15.49 9.23 -35.61
C LYS A 33 15.43 10.71 -35.27
N GLU A 34 14.31 11.20 -34.74
CA GLU A 34 14.11 12.63 -34.46
C GLU A 34 14.73 13.05 -33.14
N PHE A 35 14.55 12.28 -32.06
CA PHE A 35 14.94 12.66 -30.71
C PHE A 35 16.24 12.06 -30.20
N GLN A 36 16.74 10.98 -30.84
CA GLN A 36 17.94 10.23 -30.45
C GLN A 36 18.09 10.09 -28.91
N PRO A 37 17.10 9.50 -28.21
CA PRO A 37 17.13 9.38 -26.77
C PRO A 37 18.37 8.61 -26.33
N LYS A 38 19.06 9.13 -25.32
CA LYS A 38 20.31 8.57 -24.80
C LYS A 38 20.02 7.65 -23.62
N ASP A 39 20.65 6.51 -23.62
CA ASP A 39 20.68 5.58 -22.50
C ASP A 39 21.50 6.14 -21.32
N SER A 40 21.43 5.54 -20.16
CA SER A 40 22.22 5.86 -18.97
C SER A 40 23.75 5.89 -19.21
N SER A 41 24.21 5.22 -20.27
CA SER A 41 25.60 5.26 -20.75
C SER A 41 25.91 6.47 -21.65
N GLY A 42 24.91 7.31 -22.00
CA GLY A 42 25.04 8.44 -22.89
C GLY A 42 25.01 8.09 -24.39
N ALA A 43 24.82 6.81 -24.74
CA ALA A 43 24.68 6.34 -26.11
C ALA A 43 23.22 6.41 -26.59
N PRO A 44 22.96 6.78 -27.87
CA PRO A 44 21.61 6.71 -28.44
C PRO A 44 21.11 5.25 -28.42
N SER A 45 19.93 5.00 -27.84
CA SER A 45 19.37 3.65 -27.75
C SER A 45 17.86 3.66 -27.95
N GLU A 46 17.38 2.83 -28.88
CA GLU A 46 15.96 2.57 -29.11
C GLU A 46 15.25 1.98 -27.88
N ARG A 47 15.98 1.31 -26.99
CA ARG A 47 15.45 0.67 -25.77
C ARG A 47 14.92 1.67 -24.74
N VAL A 48 15.26 2.94 -24.87
CA VAL A 48 14.76 4.02 -24.02
C VAL A 48 13.32 4.38 -24.37
N ILE A 49 12.88 4.06 -25.60
CA ILE A 49 11.50 4.28 -26.04
C ILE A 49 10.68 3.04 -25.64
N SER A 50 10.04 3.11 -24.48
CA SER A 50 9.08 2.08 -24.04
C SER A 50 7.69 2.41 -24.60
N ASP A 51 7.02 1.41 -25.16
CA ASP A 51 5.61 1.47 -25.55
C ASP A 51 4.78 0.61 -24.62
N SER A 52 3.68 1.14 -24.17
CA SER A 52 2.59 0.38 -23.58
C SER A 52 1.31 0.77 -24.29
N ALA A 53 0.82 -0.09 -25.20
CA ALA A 53 -0.46 0.12 -25.84
C ALA A 53 -1.58 -0.24 -24.87
N VAL A 54 -2.28 0.77 -24.36
CA VAL A 54 -3.49 0.60 -23.56
C VAL A 54 -4.64 1.14 -24.40
N SER A 55 -5.54 0.27 -24.90
CA SER A 55 -6.77 0.73 -25.53
C SER A 55 -7.71 1.34 -24.48
N GLY A 56 -8.53 2.34 -24.84
CA GLY A 56 -9.50 2.94 -23.95
C GLY A 56 -10.47 1.92 -23.33
N SER A 57 -10.95 0.96 -24.12
CA SER A 57 -11.77 -0.16 -23.66
C SER A 57 -11.06 -1.07 -22.64
N TRP A 58 -9.76 -1.24 -22.80
CA TRP A 58 -8.93 -2.02 -21.88
C TRP A 58 -8.78 -1.32 -20.51
N GLY A 59 -8.59 0.00 -20.50
CA GLY A 59 -8.52 0.79 -19.26
C GLY A 59 -9.80 0.66 -18.41
N ASP A 60 -10.95 0.74 -19.06
CA ASP A 60 -12.25 0.57 -18.39
C ASP A 60 -12.45 -0.85 -17.87
N GLU A 61 -12.08 -1.86 -18.65
CA GLU A 61 -12.20 -3.26 -18.24
C GLU A 61 -11.28 -3.59 -17.06
N ILE A 62 -10.01 -3.16 -17.09
CA ILE A 62 -9.06 -3.36 -15.98
C ILE A 62 -9.51 -2.61 -14.73
N SER A 63 -9.99 -1.37 -14.86
CA SER A 63 -10.48 -0.60 -13.72
C SER A 63 -11.67 -1.29 -13.06
N LYS A 64 -12.60 -1.83 -13.85
CA LYS A 64 -13.74 -2.59 -13.35
C LYS A 64 -13.32 -3.89 -12.66
N GLN A 65 -12.42 -4.66 -13.28
CA GLN A 65 -11.90 -5.89 -12.69
C GLN A 65 -11.11 -5.61 -11.42
N ALA A 66 -10.30 -4.56 -11.38
CA ALA A 66 -9.57 -4.11 -10.21
C ALA A 66 -10.49 -3.75 -9.04
N LEU A 67 -11.57 -3.02 -9.31
CA LEU A 67 -12.57 -2.68 -8.31
C LEU A 67 -13.27 -3.92 -7.76
N ILE A 68 -13.65 -4.86 -8.62
CA ILE A 68 -14.25 -6.14 -8.21
C ILE A 68 -13.25 -6.93 -7.34
N ALA A 69 -12.00 -7.05 -7.77
CA ALA A 69 -10.96 -7.74 -7.03
C ALA A 69 -10.72 -7.11 -5.65
N LEU A 70 -10.70 -5.77 -5.58
CA LEU A 70 -10.58 -5.03 -4.32
C LEU A 70 -11.75 -5.31 -3.37
N VAL A 71 -12.99 -5.26 -3.87
CA VAL A 71 -14.18 -5.53 -3.07
C VAL A 71 -14.18 -6.98 -2.56
N VAL A 72 -13.90 -7.95 -3.43
CA VAL A 72 -13.81 -9.36 -3.06
C VAL A 72 -12.71 -9.56 -2.01
N PHE A 73 -11.54 -8.97 -2.20
CA PHE A 73 -10.43 -9.02 -1.24
C PHE A 73 -10.85 -8.47 0.13
N LEU A 74 -11.45 -7.27 0.16
CA LEU A 74 -11.89 -6.63 1.41
C LEU A 74 -12.96 -7.45 2.14
N VAL A 75 -13.90 -8.06 1.40
CA VAL A 75 -14.92 -8.94 1.98
C VAL A 75 -14.28 -10.19 2.58
N LEU A 76 -13.40 -10.87 1.85
CA LEU A 76 -12.70 -12.06 2.35
C LEU A 76 -11.86 -11.75 3.59
N VAL A 77 -11.11 -10.65 3.56
CA VAL A 77 -10.31 -10.19 4.70
C VAL A 77 -11.19 -9.84 5.89
N THR A 78 -12.33 -9.16 5.66
CA THR A 78 -13.27 -8.83 6.72
C THR A 78 -13.80 -10.09 7.40
N ILE A 79 -14.20 -11.09 6.63
CA ILE A 79 -14.68 -12.38 7.17
C ILE A 79 -13.55 -13.06 7.95
N LEU A 80 -12.34 -13.14 7.38
CA LEU A 80 -11.19 -13.74 8.04
C LEU A 80 -10.90 -13.08 9.39
N LEU A 81 -10.84 -11.75 9.40
CA LEU A 81 -10.56 -10.96 10.61
C LEU A 81 -11.70 -11.06 11.64
N ALA A 82 -12.96 -11.07 11.20
CA ALA A 82 -14.11 -11.23 12.09
C ALA A 82 -14.13 -12.60 12.79
N VAL A 83 -13.64 -13.63 12.13
CA VAL A 83 -13.53 -14.99 12.69
C VAL A 83 -12.29 -15.11 13.59
N ALA A 84 -11.16 -14.57 13.16
CA ALA A 84 -9.87 -14.70 13.85
C ALA A 84 -9.74 -13.74 15.05
N PHE A 85 -10.31 -12.55 14.96
CA PHE A 85 -10.14 -11.46 15.90
C PHE A 85 -11.47 -10.91 16.44
N GLU A 86 -11.37 -10.04 17.44
CA GLU A 86 -12.52 -9.32 17.94
C GLU A 86 -12.99 -8.25 16.93
N ARG A 87 -14.31 -7.95 16.93
CA ARG A 87 -14.94 -7.00 16.00
C ARG A 87 -14.21 -5.64 15.87
N TRP A 88 -13.70 -5.07 16.95
CA TRP A 88 -13.00 -3.79 16.93
C TRP A 88 -11.62 -3.89 16.26
N MET A 89 -10.93 -5.02 16.42
CA MET A 89 -9.69 -5.29 15.70
C MET A 89 -9.94 -5.41 14.20
N ALA A 90 -11.00 -6.11 13.80
CA ALA A 90 -11.37 -6.23 12.38
C ALA A 90 -11.67 -4.84 11.76
N VAL A 91 -12.46 -4.01 12.45
CA VAL A 91 -12.77 -2.65 11.98
C VAL A 91 -11.51 -1.80 11.88
N ALA A 92 -10.65 -1.80 12.91
CA ALA A 92 -9.41 -1.03 12.90
C ALA A 92 -8.47 -1.47 11.76
N ALA A 93 -8.36 -2.77 11.48
CA ALA A 93 -7.55 -3.29 10.38
C ALA A 93 -8.08 -2.84 9.00
N ILE A 94 -9.40 -2.89 8.79
CA ILE A 94 -10.01 -2.45 7.51
C ILE A 94 -9.81 -0.95 7.31
N VAL A 95 -9.99 -0.14 8.35
CA VAL A 95 -9.73 1.30 8.26
C VAL A 95 -8.26 1.57 7.92
N ALA A 96 -7.32 0.85 8.54
CA ALA A 96 -5.91 0.95 8.22
C ALA A 96 -5.61 0.55 6.75
N LEU A 97 -6.20 -0.54 6.25
CA LEU A 97 -6.06 -0.95 4.84
C LEU A 97 -6.59 0.10 3.86
N LEU A 98 -7.76 0.68 4.14
CA LEU A 98 -8.33 1.74 3.31
C LEU A 98 -7.45 3.00 3.33
N HIS A 99 -6.90 3.34 4.49
CA HIS A 99 -5.93 4.42 4.62
C HIS A 99 -4.69 4.16 3.77
N ASP A 100 -4.09 2.97 3.83
CA ASP A 100 -2.89 2.62 3.07
C ASP A 100 -3.13 2.69 1.56
N LEU A 101 -4.28 2.21 1.11
CA LEU A 101 -4.70 2.34 -0.28
C LEU A 101 -4.84 3.81 -0.69
N THR A 102 -5.51 4.61 0.15
CA THR A 102 -5.74 6.03 -0.14
C THR A 102 -4.44 6.82 -0.17
N VAL A 103 -3.54 6.58 0.79
CA VAL A 103 -2.23 7.26 0.83
C VAL A 103 -1.36 6.84 -0.35
N SER A 104 -1.30 5.55 -0.67
CA SER A 104 -0.51 5.05 -1.81
C SER A 104 -1.04 5.61 -3.13
N ALA A 105 -2.35 5.59 -3.35
CA ALA A 105 -2.98 6.20 -4.54
C ALA A 105 -2.79 7.72 -4.57
N GLY A 106 -2.89 8.38 -3.40
CA GLY A 106 -2.67 9.82 -3.27
C GLY A 106 -1.25 10.25 -3.62
N VAL A 107 -0.23 9.54 -3.12
CA VAL A 107 1.17 9.79 -3.48
C VAL A 107 1.39 9.59 -4.97
N TYR A 108 0.81 8.52 -5.55
CA TYR A 108 0.90 8.23 -6.98
C TYR A 108 0.32 9.35 -7.83
N SER A 109 -0.84 9.86 -7.42
CA SER A 109 -1.52 11.00 -8.09
C SER A 109 -0.76 12.33 -7.95
N LEU A 110 -0.19 12.61 -6.76
CA LEU A 110 0.54 13.86 -6.51
C LEU A 110 1.86 13.94 -7.28
N VAL A 111 2.53 12.80 -7.46
CA VAL A 111 3.78 12.74 -8.23
C VAL A 111 3.51 12.71 -9.74
N GLY A 112 2.27 12.43 -10.16
CA GLY A 112 1.89 12.37 -11.56
C GLY A 112 2.36 11.10 -12.26
N PHE A 113 2.44 9.98 -11.54
CA PHE A 113 2.78 8.69 -12.14
C PHE A 113 1.59 8.13 -12.93
N GLU A 114 1.88 7.48 -14.05
CA GLU A 114 0.87 6.83 -14.88
C GLU A 114 0.30 5.59 -14.19
N VAL A 115 -1.02 5.43 -14.26
CA VAL A 115 -1.69 4.24 -13.73
C VAL A 115 -1.71 3.17 -14.81
N THR A 116 -0.86 2.17 -14.63
CA THR A 116 -0.74 1.00 -15.50
C THR A 116 -1.38 -0.23 -14.85
N PRO A 117 -1.57 -1.34 -15.59
CA PRO A 117 -2.00 -2.61 -14.99
C PRO A 117 -1.09 -3.07 -13.86
N SER A 118 0.22 -2.84 -14.04
CA SER A 118 1.22 -3.16 -13.02
C SER A 118 1.01 -2.38 -11.73
N THR A 119 0.57 -1.12 -11.83
CA THR A 119 0.19 -0.29 -10.68
C THR A 119 -0.97 -0.90 -9.90
N VAL A 120 -2.01 -1.36 -10.59
CA VAL A 120 -3.18 -2.00 -9.97
C VAL A 120 -2.80 -3.29 -9.25
N ILE A 121 -2.01 -4.15 -9.90
CA ILE A 121 -1.48 -5.39 -9.29
C ILE A 121 -0.64 -5.04 -8.06
N GLY A 122 0.21 -4.02 -8.15
CA GLY A 122 1.00 -3.53 -7.03
C GLY A 122 0.14 -3.06 -5.86
N LEU A 123 -0.90 -2.26 -6.10
CA LEU A 123 -1.83 -1.80 -5.06
C LEU A 123 -2.51 -2.96 -4.34
N LEU A 124 -3.00 -3.97 -5.07
CA LEU A 124 -3.58 -5.17 -4.46
C LEU A 124 -2.56 -5.97 -3.64
N THR A 125 -1.32 -6.04 -4.11
CA THR A 125 -0.23 -6.71 -3.41
C THR A 125 0.13 -6.02 -2.09
N ILE A 126 0.17 -4.68 -2.09
CA ILE A 126 0.42 -3.86 -0.89
C ILE A 126 -0.61 -4.15 0.20
N LEU A 127 -1.89 -4.30 -0.16
CA LEU A 127 -2.93 -4.62 0.82
C LEU A 127 -2.64 -5.93 1.56
N GLY A 128 -2.09 -6.93 0.87
CA GLY A 128 -1.68 -8.18 1.50
C GLY A 128 -0.52 -8.00 2.50
N PHE A 129 0.49 -7.21 2.15
CA PHE A 129 1.62 -6.91 3.04
C PHE A 129 1.20 -6.08 4.25
N SER A 130 0.40 -5.04 4.05
CA SER A 130 -0.12 -4.19 5.12
C SER A 130 -0.98 -4.99 6.10
N LEU A 131 -1.86 -5.86 5.57
CA LEU A 131 -2.65 -6.77 6.39
C LEU A 131 -1.78 -7.69 7.24
N TYR A 132 -0.74 -8.28 6.64
CA TYR A 132 0.16 -9.18 7.36
C TYR A 132 0.78 -8.51 8.57
N ASP A 133 1.32 -7.30 8.42
CA ASP A 133 1.94 -6.56 9.52
C ASP A 133 0.92 -6.16 10.60
N THR A 134 -0.25 -5.66 10.20
CA THR A 134 -1.35 -5.32 11.12
C THR A 134 -1.83 -6.54 11.93
N VAL A 135 -1.96 -7.71 11.29
CA VAL A 135 -2.38 -8.95 11.94
C VAL A 135 -1.36 -9.40 13.00
N VAL A 136 -0.08 -9.31 12.70
CA VAL A 136 1.00 -9.67 13.65
C VAL A 136 0.96 -8.78 14.90
N VAL A 137 0.77 -7.46 14.71
CA VAL A 137 0.66 -6.52 15.84
C VAL A 137 -0.61 -6.81 16.65
N PHE A 138 -1.74 -7.03 16.00
CA PHE A 138 -3.02 -7.28 16.66
C PHE A 138 -3.06 -8.62 17.41
N ASP A 139 -2.40 -9.65 16.89
CA ASP A 139 -2.25 -10.92 17.60
C ASP A 139 -1.49 -10.72 18.91
N LYS A 140 -0.41 -9.93 18.87
CA LYS A 140 0.35 -9.59 20.08
C LYS A 140 -0.43 -8.71 21.06
N VAL A 141 -1.22 -7.75 20.55
CA VAL A 141 -2.15 -6.96 21.39
C VAL A 141 -3.15 -7.89 22.05
N ARG A 142 -3.75 -8.82 21.32
CA ARG A 142 -4.70 -9.82 21.85
C ARG A 142 -4.07 -10.69 22.93
N GLU A 143 -2.84 -11.16 22.72
CA GLU A 143 -2.10 -11.93 23.70
C GLU A 143 -1.89 -11.13 25.00
N ASN A 144 -1.40 -9.89 24.90
CA ASN A 144 -1.09 -9.04 26.04
C ASN A 144 -2.35 -8.53 26.79
N THR A 145 -3.49 -8.51 26.12
CA THR A 145 -4.77 -8.05 26.71
C THR A 145 -5.65 -9.20 27.20
N ARG A 146 -5.20 -10.44 27.05
CA ARG A 146 -5.94 -11.63 27.49
C ARG A 146 -6.10 -11.62 29.02
N GLY A 147 -7.34 -11.67 29.50
CA GLY A 147 -7.64 -11.66 30.94
C GLY A 147 -7.45 -10.30 31.64
N LEU A 148 -7.22 -9.22 30.90
CA LEU A 148 -6.90 -7.90 31.45
C LEU A 148 -8.01 -7.32 32.36
N LEU A 149 -9.28 -7.66 32.10
CA LEU A 149 -10.41 -7.15 32.90
C LEU A 149 -10.38 -7.61 34.36
N GLY A 150 -9.74 -8.74 34.65
CA GLY A 150 -9.52 -9.25 35.99
C GLY A 150 -8.23 -8.74 36.68
N LEU A 151 -7.40 -7.98 35.95
CA LEU A 151 -6.13 -7.51 36.44
C LEU A 151 -6.13 -5.99 36.65
N THR A 152 -5.48 -5.53 37.74
CA THR A 152 -5.32 -4.11 38.06
C THR A 152 -3.91 -3.59 37.81
N ARG A 153 -3.10 -4.36 37.05
CA ARG A 153 -1.68 -4.05 36.86
C ARG A 153 -1.44 -3.06 35.72
N ARG A 154 -2.23 -3.15 34.62
CA ARG A 154 -2.06 -2.34 33.40
C ARG A 154 -3.41 -1.99 32.80
N THR A 155 -3.48 -0.84 32.13
CA THR A 155 -4.63 -0.46 31.30
C THR A 155 -4.55 -1.15 29.93
N TYR A 156 -5.66 -1.14 29.17
CA TYR A 156 -5.67 -1.67 27.79
C TYR A 156 -4.65 -0.94 26.91
N ALA A 157 -4.60 0.40 27.01
CA ALA A 157 -3.65 1.22 26.25
C ALA A 157 -2.18 0.86 26.56
N GLU A 158 -1.85 0.62 27.83
CA GLU A 158 -0.49 0.21 28.22
C GLU A 158 -0.14 -1.20 27.74
N ALA A 159 -1.12 -2.11 27.74
CA ALA A 159 -0.92 -3.47 27.23
C ALA A 159 -0.73 -3.48 25.71
N ALA A 160 -1.50 -2.66 24.99
CA ALA A 160 -1.35 -2.49 23.54
C ALA A 160 -0.02 -1.83 23.17
N ASN A 161 0.40 -0.79 23.91
CA ASN A 161 1.71 -0.14 23.68
C ASN A 161 2.87 -1.11 23.96
N LEU A 162 2.74 -1.96 24.98
CA LEU A 162 3.73 -3.02 25.20
C LEU A 162 3.80 -4.01 24.03
N ALA A 163 2.64 -4.42 23.49
CA ALA A 163 2.58 -5.31 22.33
C ALA A 163 3.26 -4.68 21.12
N LEU A 164 2.99 -3.40 20.87
CA LEU A 164 3.62 -2.63 19.79
C LEU A 164 5.14 -2.63 19.93
N ASN A 165 5.66 -2.31 21.10
CA ASN A 165 7.10 -2.33 21.37
C ASN A 165 7.73 -3.72 21.19
N GLN A 166 7.00 -4.79 21.51
CA GLN A 166 7.48 -6.16 21.34
C GLN A 166 7.51 -6.60 19.88
N THR A 167 6.63 -6.05 19.03
CA THR A 167 6.54 -6.38 17.60
C THR A 167 7.33 -5.43 16.71
N LEU A 168 7.70 -4.24 17.21
CA LEU A 168 8.30 -3.16 16.43
C LEU A 168 9.52 -3.62 15.61
N MET A 169 10.48 -4.27 16.26
CA MET A 169 11.70 -4.75 15.57
C MET A 169 11.38 -5.80 14.50
N ARG A 170 10.36 -6.62 14.74
CA ARG A 170 9.91 -7.60 13.75
C ARG A 170 9.29 -6.92 12.54
N SER A 171 8.37 -5.96 12.75
CA SER A 171 7.74 -5.19 11.68
C SER A 171 8.77 -4.43 10.84
N ILE A 172 9.72 -3.75 11.49
CA ILE A 172 10.80 -3.03 10.80
C ILE A 172 11.66 -4.00 9.97
N ASN A 173 12.10 -5.12 10.56
CA ASN A 173 12.94 -6.09 9.86
C ASN A 173 12.19 -6.73 8.67
N THR A 174 10.92 -7.09 8.84
CA THR A 174 10.10 -7.67 7.77
C THR A 174 9.94 -6.68 6.62
N SER A 175 9.63 -5.42 6.93
CA SER A 175 9.48 -4.37 5.93
C SER A 175 10.79 -4.06 5.22
N LEU A 176 11.92 -4.05 5.94
CA LEU A 176 13.25 -3.85 5.35
C LEU A 176 13.59 -4.98 4.37
N ILE A 177 13.37 -6.24 4.79
CA ILE A 177 13.61 -7.42 3.95
C ILE A 177 12.71 -7.42 2.70
N ALA A 178 11.43 -7.00 2.83
CA ALA A 178 10.51 -6.91 1.71
C ALA A 178 10.86 -5.73 0.77
N THR A 179 11.31 -4.61 1.31
CA THR A 179 11.67 -3.40 0.54
C THR A 179 12.96 -3.59 -0.26
N LEU A 180 13.91 -4.38 0.23
CA LEU A 180 15.23 -4.54 -0.38
C LEU A 180 15.18 -5.12 -1.80
N PRO A 181 14.45 -6.20 -2.10
CA PRO A 181 14.26 -6.69 -3.47
C PRO A 181 13.54 -5.68 -4.38
N VAL A 182 12.54 -4.96 -3.83
CA VAL A 182 11.78 -3.94 -4.57
C VAL A 182 12.69 -2.75 -4.92
N ALA A 183 13.55 -2.33 -3.99
CA ALA A 183 14.58 -1.33 -4.27
C ALA A 183 15.57 -1.81 -5.34
N GLY A 184 16.01 -3.06 -5.28
CA GLY A 184 16.83 -3.68 -6.32
C GLY A 184 16.15 -3.65 -7.69
N LEU A 185 14.85 -3.99 -7.73
CA LEU A 185 14.06 -3.94 -8.96
C LEU A 185 13.94 -2.51 -9.50
N LEU A 186 13.75 -1.53 -8.62
CA LEU A 186 13.64 -0.13 -9.01
C LEU A 186 14.96 0.44 -9.52
N PHE A 187 16.05 0.29 -8.77
CA PHE A 187 17.34 0.89 -9.13
C PHE A 187 18.07 0.12 -10.25
N VAL A 188 18.08 -1.19 -10.17
CA VAL A 188 18.77 -2.03 -11.16
C VAL A 188 17.86 -2.32 -12.36
N GLY A 189 16.63 -2.77 -12.13
CA GLY A 189 15.70 -3.16 -13.20
C GLY A 189 15.25 -1.95 -14.03
N ALA A 190 14.76 -0.91 -13.40
CA ALA A 190 14.29 0.28 -14.11
C ALA A 190 15.43 1.25 -14.42
N GLY A 191 16.37 1.46 -13.50
CA GLY A 191 17.45 2.43 -13.66
C GLY A 191 18.55 1.99 -14.62
N LEU A 192 19.06 0.75 -14.49
CA LEU A 192 20.17 0.24 -15.30
C LEU A 192 19.69 -0.51 -16.56
N LEU A 193 18.62 -1.32 -16.44
CA LEU A 193 18.17 -2.16 -17.55
C LEU A 193 17.07 -1.49 -18.40
N GLY A 194 16.52 -0.35 -17.97
CA GLY A 194 15.53 0.42 -18.72
C GLY A 194 14.16 -0.26 -18.89
N VAL A 195 13.79 -1.21 -18.02
CA VAL A 195 12.52 -1.95 -18.11
C VAL A 195 11.38 -1.12 -17.51
N GLY A 196 10.71 -0.32 -18.33
CA GLY A 196 9.69 0.65 -17.91
C GLY A 196 8.52 0.04 -17.11
N VAL A 197 7.99 -1.10 -17.54
CA VAL A 197 6.87 -1.78 -16.87
C VAL A 197 7.21 -2.19 -15.43
N LEU A 198 8.44 -2.61 -15.17
CA LEU A 198 8.91 -2.98 -13.84
C LEU A 198 9.09 -1.75 -12.94
N LYS A 199 9.32 -0.57 -13.52
CA LYS A 199 9.45 0.69 -12.79
C LYS A 199 8.16 1.04 -12.06
N ASP A 200 7.02 0.98 -12.76
CA ASP A 200 5.72 1.33 -12.18
C ASP A 200 5.33 0.40 -11.05
N LEU A 201 5.54 -0.92 -11.27
CA LEU A 201 5.31 -1.92 -10.22
C LEU A 201 6.21 -1.68 -9.00
N ALA A 202 7.51 -1.46 -9.23
CA ALA A 202 8.46 -1.25 -8.14
C ALA A 202 8.18 0.05 -7.36
N LEU A 203 7.79 1.11 -8.05
CA LEU A 203 7.44 2.38 -7.40
C LEU A 203 6.23 2.24 -6.49
N VAL A 204 5.12 1.65 -6.99
CA VAL A 204 3.92 1.48 -6.17
C VAL A 204 4.18 0.56 -4.98
N LEU A 205 4.91 -0.54 -5.18
CA LEU A 205 5.29 -1.45 -4.09
C LEU A 205 6.17 -0.76 -3.06
N MET A 206 7.15 0.04 -3.47
CA MET A 206 8.03 0.81 -2.58
C MET A 206 7.22 1.75 -1.68
N ILE A 207 6.35 2.57 -2.28
CA ILE A 207 5.50 3.52 -1.57
C ILE A 207 4.58 2.78 -0.60
N GLY A 208 3.93 1.73 -1.08
CA GLY A 208 2.96 0.98 -0.27
C GLY A 208 3.57 0.19 0.87
N LEU A 209 4.74 -0.41 0.70
CA LEU A 209 5.46 -1.10 1.78
C LEU A 209 5.85 -0.12 2.89
N LEU A 210 6.37 1.05 2.54
CA LEU A 210 6.71 2.09 3.53
C LEU A 210 5.47 2.63 4.23
N THR A 211 4.41 2.95 3.48
CA THR A 211 3.15 3.44 4.03
C THR A 211 2.50 2.41 4.95
N GLY A 212 2.39 1.15 4.52
CA GLY A 212 1.80 0.06 5.30
C GLY A 212 2.52 -0.20 6.62
N THR A 213 3.85 -0.13 6.63
CA THR A 213 4.64 -0.28 7.87
C THR A 213 4.38 0.85 8.85
N VAL A 214 4.35 2.09 8.36
CA VAL A 214 4.06 3.26 9.21
C VAL A 214 2.63 3.20 9.71
N SER A 215 1.67 2.86 8.86
CA SER A 215 0.25 2.78 9.19
C SER A 215 -0.06 1.69 10.22
N SER A 216 0.50 0.50 10.09
CA SER A 216 0.28 -0.61 11.04
C SER A 216 0.74 -0.23 12.47
N ILE A 217 1.83 0.51 12.58
CA ILE A 217 2.39 0.94 13.86
C ILE A 217 1.67 2.17 14.42
N PHE A 218 1.55 3.23 13.62
CA PHE A 218 1.13 4.54 14.09
C PHE A 218 -0.37 4.82 13.95
N MET A 219 -1.09 4.05 13.14
CA MET A 219 -2.51 4.25 12.89
C MET A 219 -3.38 3.09 13.37
N ALA A 220 -3.09 1.86 12.95
CA ALA A 220 -3.94 0.71 13.25
C ALA A 220 -4.05 0.44 14.77
N THR A 221 -2.92 0.47 15.47
CA THR A 221 -2.88 0.19 16.91
C THR A 221 -3.51 1.30 17.74
N PRO A 222 -3.19 2.60 17.58
CA PRO A 222 -3.87 3.67 18.30
C PRO A 222 -5.37 3.74 18.02
N LEU A 223 -5.80 3.51 16.78
CA LEU A 223 -7.20 3.46 16.42
C LEU A 223 -7.93 2.33 17.17
N LEU A 224 -7.33 1.13 17.20
CA LEU A 224 -7.86 0.02 17.98
C LEU A 224 -8.01 0.38 19.47
N VAL A 225 -6.98 1.02 20.05
CA VAL A 225 -6.99 1.44 21.46
C VAL A 225 -8.10 2.44 21.72
N ASP A 226 -8.28 3.46 20.87
CA ASP A 226 -9.34 4.45 21.01
C ASP A 226 -10.73 3.79 20.97
N MET A 227 -10.97 2.91 19.99
CA MET A 227 -12.23 2.18 19.89
C MET A 227 -12.50 1.29 21.10
N LYS A 228 -11.51 0.60 21.61
CA LYS A 228 -11.61 -0.27 22.80
C LYS A 228 -11.80 0.52 24.08
N MET A 229 -11.12 1.63 24.24
CA MET A 229 -11.26 2.49 25.41
C MET A 229 -12.62 3.18 25.50
N ARG A 230 -13.41 3.22 24.43
CA ARG A 230 -14.82 3.68 24.46
C ARG A 230 -15.78 2.65 25.08
N GLU A 231 -15.37 1.37 25.19
CA GLU A 231 -16.21 0.37 25.86
C GLU A 231 -16.21 0.58 27.39
N PRO A 232 -17.40 0.60 28.05
CA PRO A 232 -17.52 0.89 29.51
C PRO A 232 -16.69 -0.04 30.39
N LYS A 233 -16.54 -1.31 29.98
CA LYS A 233 -15.77 -2.31 30.74
C LYS A 233 -14.27 -1.97 30.80
N PHE A 234 -13.68 -1.42 29.73
CA PHE A 234 -12.27 -1.01 29.72
C PHE A 234 -12.06 0.33 30.40
N GLN A 235 -13.04 1.25 30.37
CA GLN A 235 -13.02 2.49 31.14
C GLN A 235 -13.02 2.20 32.65
N GLN A 236 -13.91 1.32 33.11
CA GLN A 236 -13.96 0.92 34.50
C GLN A 236 -12.67 0.23 34.97
N GLN A 237 -12.12 -0.64 34.13
CA GLN A 237 -10.84 -1.30 34.41
C GLN A 237 -9.70 -0.27 34.50
N ALA A 238 -9.63 0.69 33.58
CA ALA A 238 -8.63 1.76 33.62
C ALA A 238 -8.76 2.62 34.89
N ALA A 239 -9.98 2.97 35.28
CA ALA A 239 -10.24 3.70 36.51
C ALA A 239 -9.74 2.94 37.75
N ARG A 240 -9.99 1.61 37.82
CA ARG A 240 -9.47 0.77 38.92
C ARG A 240 -7.96 0.74 39.00
N VAL A 241 -7.29 0.61 37.84
CA VAL A 241 -5.81 0.63 37.73
C VAL A 241 -5.25 1.96 38.24
N LEU A 242 -5.87 3.08 37.83
CA LEU A 242 -5.40 4.41 38.23
C LEU A 242 -5.63 4.66 39.72
N ALA A 243 -6.79 4.27 40.27
CA ALA A 243 -7.09 4.37 41.72
C ALA A 243 -6.06 3.59 42.54
N GLN A 244 -5.78 2.34 42.18
CA GLN A 244 -4.78 1.52 42.89
C GLN A 244 -3.37 2.10 42.83
N ARG A 245 -3.03 2.81 41.75
CA ARG A 245 -1.71 3.48 41.62
C ARG A 245 -1.64 4.74 42.47
N SER A 246 -2.75 5.49 42.63
CA SER A 246 -2.80 6.66 43.49
C SER A 246 -2.65 6.25 44.98
N ASP A 247 -3.35 5.21 45.42
CA ASP A 247 -3.27 4.70 46.81
C ASP A 247 -1.85 4.25 47.14
N ARG A 248 -1.17 3.58 46.19
CA ARG A 248 0.21 3.11 46.39
C ARG A 248 1.22 4.27 46.48
N LYS A 249 0.96 5.40 45.81
CA LYS A 249 1.81 6.60 45.90
C LYS A 249 1.58 7.39 47.19
N SER A 250 0.40 7.28 47.81
CA SER A 250 0.08 7.96 49.07
C SER A 250 0.64 7.24 50.32
N VAL A 251 1.13 6.00 50.18
CA VAL A 251 1.67 5.18 51.29
C VAL A 251 3.22 5.21 51.33
N VAL A 252 3.87 5.84 50.36
CA VAL A 252 5.34 6.07 50.27
C VAL A 252 5.63 7.54 50.55
#